data_33939716397ec63c77a06f75571de67a
#
_entry.id   33939716397ec63c77a06f75571de67a
#
_cell.length_a   1.000
_cell.length_b   1.000
_cell.length_c   1.000
_cell.angle_alpha   90.00
_cell.angle_beta   90.00
_cell.angle_gamma   90.00
#
_symmetry.space_group_name_H-M   'P 1'
#
loop_
_entity.id
_entity.type
_entity.pdbx_description
1 polymer ?
#
loop_
_entity_poly.entity_id
_entity_poly.type
_entity_poly.pdbx_seq_one_letter_code
_entity_poly.pdbx_strand_id
1 'polypeptide(L)'
;MPMIPAAVLAAVALSLWAIPVGAAVNEKEKADLAPVVTAAKVTLEQGLLTSKQNGKPISAKFEIENGKPQLSIYTVKDGSKYFEVIVDHSSGAIAKTEPITGGDDLANAKKQNDGMFRATRELREAVKEAKRDNPGYNAVSVLSEIKDSHSLATVTLVKDNDWKTAVIDLTVYKPLIKE
;
A
#
# COMPACT_ATOMS: atom_id res chain seq x y z
N MET A 1 -15.88 12.46 -49.20
CA MET A 1 -15.10 12.91 -48.05
C MET A 1 -15.52 12.05 -46.83
N PRO A 2 -14.71 11.11 -46.37
CA PRO A 2 -15.03 10.36 -45.18
C PRO A 2 -14.50 11.11 -43.94
N MET A 3 -15.37 11.31 -42.97
CA MET A 3 -15.04 11.86 -41.66
C MET A 3 -14.25 10.83 -40.85
N ILE A 4 -13.08 11.24 -40.38
CA ILE A 4 -12.23 10.48 -39.47
C ILE A 4 -12.77 10.69 -38.02
N PRO A 5 -13.07 9.66 -37.25
CA PRO A 5 -13.45 9.86 -35.85
C PRO A 5 -12.22 10.23 -35.03
N ALA A 6 -12.36 11.28 -34.24
CA ALA A 6 -11.35 11.71 -33.28
C ALA A 6 -11.09 10.62 -32.22
N ALA A 7 -9.86 10.16 -32.19
CA ALA A 7 -9.38 9.28 -31.13
C ALA A 7 -9.35 10.06 -29.79
N VAL A 8 -10.19 9.64 -28.86
CA VAL A 8 -10.12 10.11 -27.47
C VAL A 8 -8.86 9.50 -26.86
N LEU A 9 -7.81 10.31 -26.73
CA LEU A 9 -6.66 9.98 -25.88
C LEU A 9 -7.16 10.00 -24.43
N ALA A 10 -7.37 8.84 -23.86
CA ALA A 10 -7.48 8.70 -22.42
C ALA A 10 -6.12 9.03 -21.83
N ALA A 11 -6.01 10.19 -21.18
CA ALA A 11 -4.86 10.55 -20.37
C ALA A 11 -4.80 9.57 -19.20
N VAL A 12 -3.84 8.66 -19.24
CA VAL A 12 -3.46 7.82 -18.08
C VAL A 12 -2.84 8.79 -17.08
N ALA A 13 -3.57 9.11 -16.02
CA ALA A 13 -3.03 9.85 -14.90
C ALA A 13 -2.05 8.91 -14.19
N LEU A 14 -0.77 9.17 -14.35
CA LEU A 14 0.30 8.52 -13.59
C LEU A 14 0.13 8.89 -12.12
N SER A 15 -0.21 7.94 -11.31
CA SER A 15 -0.22 8.08 -9.86
C SER A 15 1.21 8.33 -9.37
N LEU A 16 1.45 9.52 -8.84
CA LEU A 16 2.75 9.92 -8.29
C LEU A 16 3.01 9.17 -6.96
N TRP A 17 3.61 8.00 -7.05
CA TRP A 17 4.16 7.29 -5.89
C TRP A 17 5.49 7.90 -5.40
N ALA A 18 5.81 9.10 -5.84
CA ALA A 18 6.99 9.83 -5.42
C ALA A 18 6.84 10.35 -3.98
N ILE A 19 6.63 9.44 -3.02
CA ILE A 19 6.97 9.73 -1.63
C ILE A 19 8.36 9.12 -1.44
N PRO A 20 9.43 9.91 -1.35
CA PRO A 20 10.71 9.40 -0.92
C PRO A 20 10.52 8.74 0.43
N VAL A 21 11.17 7.60 0.65
CA VAL A 21 11.22 6.94 1.96
C VAL A 21 11.60 8.00 2.98
N GLY A 22 10.64 8.42 3.83
CA GLY A 22 10.83 9.50 4.79
C GLY A 22 10.16 10.85 4.45
N ALA A 23 9.50 11.03 3.29
CA ALA A 23 8.66 12.20 3.08
C ALA A 23 7.40 12.07 3.93
N ALA A 24 7.27 12.94 4.93
CA ALA A 24 6.06 13.04 5.71
C ALA A 24 4.89 13.38 4.78
N VAL A 25 3.80 12.60 4.86
CA VAL A 25 2.52 12.93 4.25
C VAL A 25 2.20 14.37 4.66
N ASN A 26 1.92 15.25 3.70
CA ASN A 26 1.68 16.65 4.03
C ASN A 26 0.39 16.79 4.86
N GLU A 27 0.27 17.87 5.64
CA GLU A 27 -0.84 18.03 6.59
C GLU A 27 -2.21 18.05 5.90
N LYS A 28 -2.28 18.55 4.67
CA LYS A 28 -3.52 18.53 3.89
C LYS A 28 -3.91 17.10 3.49
N GLU A 29 -2.96 16.32 3.02
CA GLU A 29 -3.18 14.92 2.65
C GLU A 29 -3.58 14.07 3.86
N LYS A 30 -2.96 14.31 5.01
CA LYS A 30 -3.37 13.69 6.29
C LYS A 30 -4.82 14.04 6.65
N ALA A 31 -5.20 15.31 6.57
CA ALA A 31 -6.55 15.76 6.87
C ALA A 31 -7.60 15.13 5.94
N ASP A 32 -7.25 14.94 4.67
CA ASP A 32 -8.14 14.34 3.68
C ASP A 32 -8.22 12.80 3.84
N LEU A 33 -7.12 12.13 4.22
CA LEU A 33 -7.06 10.66 4.36
C LEU A 33 -7.67 10.12 5.66
N ALA A 34 -7.53 10.83 6.78
CA ALA A 34 -8.01 10.34 8.08
C ALA A 34 -9.50 9.95 8.07
N PRO A 35 -10.44 10.78 7.54
CA PRO A 35 -11.85 10.40 7.45
C PRO A 35 -12.09 9.23 6.48
N VAL A 36 -11.31 9.13 5.40
CA VAL A 36 -11.41 8.03 4.44
C VAL A 36 -11.08 6.69 5.10
N VAL A 37 -9.97 6.62 5.82
CA VAL A 37 -9.52 5.40 6.51
C VAL A 37 -10.51 5.02 7.63
N THR A 38 -11.05 6.00 8.33
CA THR A 38 -12.06 5.76 9.38
C THR A 38 -13.38 5.25 8.82
N ALA A 39 -13.81 5.74 7.66
CA ALA A 39 -15.06 5.34 7.02
C ALA A 39 -14.93 4.05 6.18
N ALA A 40 -13.70 3.59 5.90
CA ALA A 40 -13.46 2.40 5.10
C ALA A 40 -14.05 1.16 5.80
N LYS A 41 -14.82 0.35 5.03
CA LYS A 41 -15.34 -0.93 5.51
C LYS A 41 -14.32 -2.06 5.38
N VAL A 42 -13.29 -1.83 4.60
CA VAL A 42 -12.20 -2.77 4.33
C VAL A 42 -10.92 -2.23 4.94
N THR A 43 -10.27 -3.02 5.76
CA THR A 43 -9.00 -2.65 6.40
C THR A 43 -7.81 -2.86 5.45
N LEU A 44 -6.67 -2.23 5.77
CA LEU A 44 -5.41 -2.44 5.04
C LEU A 44 -5.03 -3.94 5.00
N GLU A 45 -5.24 -4.65 6.11
CA GLU A 45 -4.96 -6.09 6.23
C GLU A 45 -5.84 -6.95 5.31
N GLN A 46 -7.11 -6.54 5.10
CA GLN A 46 -8.03 -7.20 4.18
C GLN A 46 -7.61 -6.95 2.73
N GLY A 47 -7.24 -5.69 2.39
CA GLY A 47 -6.69 -5.36 1.07
C GLY A 47 -5.44 -6.16 0.73
N LEU A 48 -4.49 -6.26 1.66
CA LEU A 48 -3.30 -7.10 1.52
C LEU A 48 -3.66 -8.59 1.30
N LEU A 49 -4.69 -9.09 1.96
CA LEU A 49 -5.13 -10.48 1.77
C LEU A 49 -5.78 -10.68 0.40
N THR A 50 -6.68 -9.79 0.00
CA THR A 50 -7.39 -9.85 -1.28
C THR A 50 -6.42 -9.78 -2.46
N SER A 51 -5.40 -8.92 -2.39
CA SER A 51 -4.44 -8.72 -3.49
C SER A 51 -3.51 -9.92 -3.74
N LYS A 52 -3.39 -10.87 -2.81
CA LYS A 52 -2.51 -12.06 -2.93
C LYS A 52 -2.80 -12.92 -4.18
N GLN A 53 -4.02 -12.91 -4.70
CA GLN A 53 -4.34 -13.62 -5.94
C GLN A 53 -3.60 -13.05 -7.17
N ASN A 54 -3.11 -11.82 -7.08
CA ASN A 54 -2.36 -11.13 -8.13
C ASN A 54 -0.83 -11.13 -7.90
N GLY A 55 -0.36 -11.75 -6.83
CA GLY A 55 1.05 -11.84 -6.47
C GLY A 55 1.31 -11.64 -4.98
N LYS A 56 2.58 -11.64 -4.58
CA LYS A 56 3.00 -11.35 -3.20
C LYS A 56 2.90 -9.83 -2.96
N PRO A 57 2.12 -9.35 -1.98
CA PRO A 57 2.09 -7.94 -1.62
C PRO A 57 3.45 -7.45 -1.12
N ILE A 58 3.89 -6.29 -1.63
CA ILE A 58 5.15 -5.63 -1.27
C ILE A 58 4.93 -4.25 -0.66
N SER A 59 3.78 -3.65 -0.84
CA SER A 59 3.31 -2.44 -0.14
C SER A 59 1.80 -2.31 -0.25
N ALA A 60 1.21 -1.47 0.59
CA ALA A 60 -0.20 -1.09 0.50
C ALA A 60 -0.41 0.31 1.08
N LYS A 61 -1.37 1.06 0.53
CA LYS A 61 -1.78 2.37 1.07
C LYS A 61 -3.22 2.71 0.74
N PHE A 62 -3.87 3.41 1.64
CA PHE A 62 -5.02 4.25 1.33
C PHE A 62 -4.52 5.56 0.73
N GLU A 63 -5.18 6.03 -0.29
CA GLU A 63 -4.86 7.30 -0.96
C GLU A 63 -6.12 7.93 -1.56
N ILE A 64 -6.00 9.21 -1.92
CA ILE A 64 -7.03 9.91 -2.68
C ILE A 64 -6.45 10.21 -4.06
N GLU A 65 -6.93 9.50 -5.07
CA GLU A 65 -6.53 9.71 -6.44
C GLU A 65 -7.68 10.32 -7.23
N ASN A 66 -7.41 11.46 -7.91
CA ASN A 66 -8.41 12.22 -8.65
C ASN A 66 -9.68 12.51 -7.81
N GLY A 67 -9.51 12.83 -6.52
CA GLY A 67 -10.58 13.11 -5.58
C GLY A 67 -11.39 11.89 -5.13
N LYS A 68 -10.94 10.67 -5.45
CA LYS A 68 -11.60 9.42 -5.06
C LYS A 68 -10.71 8.61 -4.11
N PRO A 69 -11.28 8.13 -2.99
CA PRO A 69 -10.57 7.22 -2.12
C PRO A 69 -10.31 5.88 -2.80
N GLN A 70 -9.10 5.36 -2.66
CA GLN A 70 -8.77 4.02 -3.10
C GLN A 70 -7.82 3.32 -2.11
N LEU A 71 -7.81 2.00 -2.14
CA LEU A 71 -6.85 1.15 -1.46
C LEU A 71 -5.97 0.49 -2.52
N SER A 72 -4.73 0.98 -2.63
CA SER A 72 -3.75 0.56 -3.63
C SER A 72 -2.73 -0.38 -3.01
N ILE A 73 -2.49 -1.53 -3.65
CA ILE A 73 -1.53 -2.53 -3.21
C ILE A 73 -0.59 -2.86 -4.36
N TYR A 74 0.72 -2.74 -4.13
CA TYR A 74 1.71 -3.25 -5.06
C TYR A 74 2.00 -4.71 -4.76
N THR A 75 2.00 -5.52 -5.81
CA THR A 75 2.30 -6.95 -5.74
C THR A 75 3.40 -7.32 -6.73
N VAL A 76 4.13 -8.38 -6.41
CA VAL A 76 5.10 -9.00 -7.31
C VAL A 76 4.70 -10.44 -7.60
N LYS A 77 4.68 -10.82 -8.88
CA LYS A 77 4.42 -12.17 -9.35
C LYS A 77 5.65 -12.71 -10.10
N ASP A 78 5.96 -13.97 -9.91
CA ASP A 78 7.12 -14.65 -10.52
C ASP A 78 8.45 -13.90 -10.28
N GLY A 79 8.56 -13.18 -9.16
CA GLY A 79 9.74 -12.45 -8.73
C GLY A 79 10.07 -11.16 -9.49
N SER A 80 9.42 -10.88 -10.63
CA SER A 80 9.81 -9.76 -11.51
C SER A 80 8.64 -9.03 -12.21
N LYS A 81 7.43 -9.55 -12.13
CA LYS A 81 6.24 -8.91 -12.71
C LYS A 81 5.52 -8.15 -11.62
N TYR A 82 5.46 -6.83 -11.73
CA TYR A 82 4.86 -5.95 -10.76
C TYR A 82 3.46 -5.52 -11.20
N PHE A 83 2.55 -5.46 -10.25
CA PHE A 83 1.17 -5.02 -10.48
C PHE A 83 0.72 -4.07 -9.38
N GLU A 84 -0.07 -3.09 -9.76
CA GLU A 84 -0.90 -2.33 -8.86
C GLU A 84 -2.30 -2.98 -8.83
N VAL A 85 -2.75 -3.31 -7.64
CA VAL A 85 -4.07 -3.90 -7.37
C VAL A 85 -4.88 -2.88 -6.58
N ILE A 86 -5.92 -2.35 -7.20
CA ILE A 86 -6.87 -1.45 -6.53
C ILE A 86 -7.98 -2.28 -5.93
N VAL A 87 -8.13 -2.19 -4.61
CA VAL A 87 -9.22 -2.83 -3.87
C VAL A 87 -10.25 -1.78 -3.50
N ASP A 88 -11.50 -2.06 -3.80
CA ASP A 88 -12.62 -1.21 -3.38
C ASP A 88 -12.74 -1.23 -1.85
N HIS A 89 -12.55 -0.07 -1.23
CA HIS A 89 -12.50 0.07 0.23
C HIS A 89 -13.87 -0.11 0.93
N SER A 90 -14.94 -0.29 0.16
CA SER A 90 -16.30 -0.54 0.69
C SER A 90 -16.69 -2.01 0.61
N SER A 91 -16.36 -2.68 -0.50
CA SER A 91 -16.74 -4.10 -0.75
C SER A 91 -15.60 -5.09 -0.51
N GLY A 92 -14.34 -4.65 -0.60
CA GLY A 92 -13.16 -5.51 -0.54
C GLY A 92 -12.88 -6.28 -1.83
N ALA A 93 -13.65 -6.05 -2.90
CA ALA A 93 -13.41 -6.65 -4.20
C ALA A 93 -12.25 -5.95 -4.93
N ILE A 94 -11.55 -6.67 -5.80
CA ILE A 94 -10.57 -6.05 -6.70
C ILE A 94 -11.34 -5.26 -7.75
N ALA A 95 -11.15 -3.94 -7.74
CA ALA A 95 -11.73 -3.02 -8.71
C ALA A 95 -10.89 -2.96 -10.00
N LYS A 96 -9.57 -3.07 -9.87
CA LYS A 96 -8.63 -2.95 -10.99
C LYS A 96 -7.31 -3.68 -10.69
N THR A 97 -6.65 -4.17 -11.74
CA THR A 97 -5.27 -4.66 -11.67
C THR A 97 -4.53 -4.14 -12.90
N GLU A 98 -3.42 -3.46 -12.69
CA GLU A 98 -2.60 -2.89 -13.76
C GLU A 98 -1.14 -3.33 -13.64
N PRO A 99 -0.47 -3.67 -14.75
CA PRO A 99 0.95 -3.96 -14.73
C PRO A 99 1.75 -2.66 -14.51
N ILE A 100 2.74 -2.71 -13.62
CA ILE A 100 3.70 -1.63 -13.41
C ILE A 100 4.92 -1.92 -14.31
N THR A 101 5.06 -1.16 -15.41
CA THR A 101 6.05 -1.46 -16.45
C THR A 101 7.15 -0.41 -16.59
N GLY A 102 7.04 0.74 -15.92
CA GLY A 102 8.02 1.82 -16.05
C GLY A 102 7.88 2.91 -15.01
N GLY A 103 8.68 3.96 -15.16
CA GLY A 103 8.66 5.15 -14.34
C GLY A 103 9.07 4.93 -12.88
N ASP A 104 8.69 5.90 -12.05
CA ASP A 104 8.97 5.88 -10.61
C ASP A 104 8.25 4.73 -9.89
N ASP A 105 7.07 4.35 -10.37
CA ASP A 105 6.30 3.23 -9.81
C ASP A 105 7.07 1.91 -9.93
N LEU A 106 7.69 1.63 -11.06
CA LEU A 106 8.51 0.43 -11.21
C LEU A 106 9.77 0.49 -10.34
N ALA A 107 10.39 1.65 -10.23
CA ALA A 107 11.57 1.84 -9.37
C ALA A 107 11.19 1.60 -7.90
N ASN A 108 10.06 2.16 -7.45
CA ASN A 108 9.54 1.97 -6.11
C ASN A 108 9.12 0.52 -5.84
N ALA A 109 8.43 -0.13 -6.78
CA ALA A 109 8.03 -1.53 -6.65
C ALA A 109 9.24 -2.46 -6.52
N LYS A 110 10.30 -2.24 -7.30
CA LYS A 110 11.56 -2.99 -7.17
C LYS A 110 12.19 -2.80 -5.79
N LYS A 111 12.30 -1.55 -5.33
CA LYS A 111 12.86 -1.23 -4.02
C LYS A 111 12.07 -1.87 -2.88
N GLN A 112 10.74 -1.88 -2.98
CA GLN A 112 9.86 -2.53 -2.01
C GLN A 112 9.99 -4.06 -2.08
N ASN A 113 10.14 -4.64 -3.28
CA ASN A 113 10.40 -6.07 -3.42
C ASN A 113 11.75 -6.45 -2.80
N ASP A 114 12.79 -5.64 -2.97
CA ASP A 114 14.07 -5.82 -2.28
C ASP A 114 13.87 -5.77 -0.76
N GLY A 115 13.02 -4.86 -0.27
CA GLY A 115 12.61 -4.78 1.13
C GLY A 115 12.02 -6.08 1.69
N MET A 116 11.41 -6.89 0.83
CA MET A 116 10.84 -8.20 1.20
C MET A 116 11.80 -9.37 1.04
N PHE A 117 13.05 -9.14 0.60
CA PHE A 117 13.99 -10.22 0.22
C PHE A 117 14.37 -11.12 1.41
N ARG A 118 14.59 -10.53 2.59
CA ARG A 118 14.92 -11.27 3.83
C ARG A 118 13.73 -11.46 4.77
N ALA A 119 12.54 -11.04 4.32
CA ALA A 119 11.36 -11.12 5.16
C ALA A 119 10.92 -12.58 5.36
N THR A 120 10.80 -12.99 6.61
CA THR A 120 10.19 -14.26 7.03
C THR A 120 8.72 -14.11 7.41
N ARG A 121 8.23 -12.86 7.41
CA ARG A 121 6.87 -12.46 7.75
C ARG A 121 6.22 -11.68 6.62
N GLU A 122 4.91 -11.77 6.52
CA GLU A 122 4.13 -10.98 5.57
C GLU A 122 3.86 -9.56 6.10
N LEU A 123 3.66 -8.61 5.17
CA LEU A 123 3.27 -7.23 5.55
C LEU A 123 1.99 -7.19 6.38
N ARG A 124 1.04 -8.10 6.10
CA ARG A 124 -0.21 -8.20 6.86
C ARG A 124 0.03 -8.50 8.35
N GLU A 125 1.02 -9.31 8.66
CA GLU A 125 1.39 -9.62 10.06
C GLU A 125 2.03 -8.41 10.75
N ALA A 126 2.87 -7.67 10.01
CA ALA A 126 3.44 -6.42 10.51
C ALA A 126 2.37 -5.37 10.81
N VAL A 127 1.36 -5.22 9.94
CA VAL A 127 0.22 -4.32 10.18
C VAL A 127 -0.56 -4.74 11.43
N LYS A 128 -0.82 -6.04 11.60
CA LYS A 128 -1.50 -6.55 12.81
C LYS A 128 -0.69 -6.27 14.09
N GLU A 129 0.62 -6.46 14.05
CA GLU A 129 1.50 -6.15 15.19
C GLU A 129 1.46 -4.65 15.50
N ALA A 130 1.64 -3.80 14.49
CA ALA A 130 1.59 -2.35 14.67
C ALA A 130 0.27 -1.86 15.29
N LYS A 131 -0.87 -2.43 14.86
CA LYS A 131 -2.20 -2.11 15.42
C LYS A 131 -2.39 -2.66 16.83
N ARG A 132 -1.91 -3.87 17.14
CA ARG A 132 -1.96 -4.43 18.49
C ARG A 132 -1.21 -3.54 19.49
N ASP A 133 -0.05 -3.05 19.07
CA ASP A 133 0.80 -2.21 19.92
C ASP A 133 0.33 -0.74 19.98
N ASN A 134 -0.65 -0.38 19.13
CA ASN A 134 -1.31 0.92 19.10
C ASN A 134 -2.85 0.78 19.05
N PRO A 135 -3.48 0.42 20.18
CA PRO A 135 -4.92 0.14 20.19
C PRO A 135 -5.75 1.36 19.81
N GLY A 136 -6.76 1.13 18.97
CA GLY A 136 -7.66 2.15 18.46
C GLY A 136 -7.16 2.89 17.20
N TYR A 137 -5.94 2.60 16.72
CA TYR A 137 -5.45 3.15 15.45
C TYR A 137 -5.81 2.27 14.27
N ASN A 138 -6.09 2.90 13.14
CA ASN A 138 -6.25 2.26 11.84
C ASN A 138 -4.96 2.39 11.02
N ALA A 139 -4.62 1.34 10.26
CA ALA A 139 -3.48 1.39 9.37
C ALA A 139 -3.84 2.09 8.06
N VAL A 140 -3.02 3.06 7.69
CA VAL A 140 -3.15 3.86 6.46
C VAL A 140 -2.26 3.31 5.36
N SER A 141 -1.03 2.94 5.70
CA SER A 141 -0.09 2.36 4.74
C SER A 141 0.88 1.40 5.39
N VAL A 142 1.48 0.54 4.58
CA VAL A 142 2.64 -0.27 4.92
C VAL A 142 3.58 -0.33 3.72
N LEU A 143 4.84 0.00 3.97
CA LEU A 143 5.92 -0.03 2.98
C LEU A 143 7.02 -0.98 3.48
N SER A 144 7.53 -1.82 2.58
CA SER A 144 8.72 -2.63 2.88
C SER A 144 9.99 -1.91 2.43
N GLU A 145 11.05 -2.04 3.23
CA GLU A 145 12.36 -1.47 2.94
C GLU A 145 13.49 -2.31 3.53
N ILE A 146 14.70 -2.15 3.00
CA ILE A 146 15.91 -2.65 3.64
C ILE A 146 16.59 -1.49 4.38
N LYS A 147 16.88 -1.71 5.64
CA LYS A 147 17.70 -0.80 6.44
C LYS A 147 18.65 -1.62 7.32
N ASP A 148 19.93 -1.27 7.32
CA ASP A 148 20.98 -1.96 8.10
C ASP A 148 20.95 -3.49 7.92
N SER A 149 20.73 -3.95 6.67
CA SER A 149 20.60 -5.37 6.28
C SER A 149 19.36 -6.09 6.82
N HIS A 150 18.42 -5.39 7.45
CA HIS A 150 17.12 -5.93 7.89
C HIS A 150 16.01 -5.59 6.90
N SER A 151 15.11 -6.55 6.66
CA SER A 151 13.83 -6.28 6.01
C SER A 151 12.87 -5.68 7.04
N LEU A 152 12.45 -4.45 6.81
CA LEU A 152 11.56 -3.71 7.70
C LEU A 152 10.23 -3.41 7.01
N ALA A 153 9.17 -3.31 7.79
CA ALA A 153 7.90 -2.74 7.38
C ALA A 153 7.64 -1.44 8.15
N THR A 154 7.52 -0.33 7.43
CA THR A 154 7.09 0.95 7.99
C THR A 154 5.58 1.07 7.84
N VAL A 155 4.85 1.05 8.98
CA VAL A 155 3.39 1.12 9.05
C VAL A 155 2.97 2.51 9.51
N THR A 156 2.20 3.22 8.69
CA THR A 156 1.57 4.49 9.07
C THR A 156 0.20 4.21 9.67
N LEU A 157 -0.06 4.80 10.81
CA LEU A 157 -1.28 4.62 11.59
C LEU A 157 -1.97 5.95 11.82
N VAL A 158 -3.30 5.94 11.90
CA VAL A 158 -4.12 7.11 12.23
C VAL A 158 -5.24 6.76 13.20
N LYS A 159 -5.46 7.65 14.16
CA LYS A 159 -6.64 7.67 15.03
C LYS A 159 -7.11 9.11 15.14
N ASP A 160 -8.33 9.39 14.65
CA ASP A 160 -8.81 10.77 14.48
C ASP A 160 -7.80 11.56 13.61
N ASN A 161 -7.13 12.57 14.18
CA ASN A 161 -6.04 13.32 13.53
C ASN A 161 -4.67 13.05 14.15
N ASP A 162 -4.55 12.05 15.02
CA ASP A 162 -3.26 11.62 15.58
C ASP A 162 -2.61 10.58 14.68
N TRP A 163 -1.42 10.90 14.19
CA TRP A 163 -0.65 10.09 13.23
C TRP A 163 0.58 9.50 13.89
N LYS A 164 0.79 8.21 13.65
CA LYS A 164 1.95 7.48 14.14
C LYS A 164 2.61 6.64 13.06
N THR A 165 3.89 6.38 13.25
CA THR A 165 4.64 5.42 12.43
C THR A 165 5.19 4.34 13.33
N ALA A 166 4.94 3.08 12.97
CA ALA A 166 5.53 1.91 13.60
C ALA A 166 6.48 1.23 12.60
N VAL A 167 7.67 0.87 13.06
CA VAL A 167 8.65 0.11 12.26
C VAL A 167 8.73 -1.30 12.81
N ILE A 168 8.42 -2.28 11.97
CA ILE A 168 8.35 -3.70 12.33
C ILE A 168 9.45 -4.46 11.58
N ASP A 169 10.27 -5.20 12.30
CA ASP A 169 11.28 -6.09 11.71
C ASP A 169 10.58 -7.33 11.12
N LEU A 170 10.73 -7.52 9.81
CA LEU A 170 10.18 -8.66 9.07
C LEU A 170 11.08 -9.90 9.09
N THR A 171 12.32 -9.78 9.59
CA THR A 171 13.28 -10.91 9.69
C THR A 171 13.08 -11.71 10.95
N VAL A 172 12.46 -11.12 12.00
CA VAL A 172 12.23 -11.76 13.28
C VAL A 172 10.80 -12.28 13.37
N TYR A 173 10.64 -13.58 13.53
CA TYR A 173 9.35 -14.18 13.81
C TYR A 173 8.96 -13.92 15.28
N LYS A 174 7.95 -13.10 15.49
CA LYS A 174 7.28 -12.95 16.78
C LYS A 174 5.91 -13.63 16.69
N PRO A 175 5.69 -14.79 17.36
CA PRO A 175 4.37 -15.41 17.36
C PRO A 175 3.36 -14.43 17.97
N LEU A 176 2.22 -14.24 17.29
CA LEU A 176 1.07 -13.55 17.89
C LEU A 176 0.58 -14.46 19.01
N ILE A 177 0.83 -14.07 20.25
CA ILE A 177 0.31 -14.78 21.43
C ILE A 177 -1.21 -14.68 21.33
N LYS A 178 -1.89 -15.83 21.23
CA LYS A 178 -3.35 -15.89 21.39
C LYS A 178 -3.62 -15.72 22.87
N GLU A 179 -4.17 -14.57 23.26
CA GLU A 179 -4.89 -14.44 24.53
C GLU A 179 -6.24 -15.14 24.43
#